data_4a75e8e1c259b1c756f32472a7a7f197
#
_entry.id   4a75e8e1c259b1c756f32472a7a7f197
#
_cell.length_a   1.000
_cell.length_b   1.000
_cell.length_c   1.000
_cell.angle_alpha   90.00
_cell.angle_beta   90.00
_cell.angle_gamma   90.00
#
_symmetry.space_group_name_H-M   'P 1'
#
loop_
_entity.id
_entity.type
_entity.pdbx_description
1 polymer ?
#
loop_
_entity_poly.entity_id
_entity_poly.type
_entity_poly.pdbx_seq_one_letter_code
_entity_poly.pdbx_strand_id
1 'polypeptide(L)'
;VIAAWHSLFLLLVANIIGLLLASLLLFPGLNHLLGEWTYGHWMPVHMNLQLYGWCSLPLVGWLLKVYHVDTTRAAQWSRAAVWAWSAALVFGAVSWLNGHTGGKLFLDWQGYARVLFPLASLFFWLVLAWSLCCRWQSGENVSAAERYAKIVGLILLLSVPATLYWAADPKIYPPVNPDTGGPT
;
A
#
# COMPACT_ATOMS: atom_id res chain seq x y z
N VAL A 1 -16.35 7.03 2.74
CA VAL A 1 -16.72 6.20 3.92
C VAL A 1 -15.98 4.86 3.92
N ILE A 2 -15.99 4.06 2.82
CA ILE A 2 -15.38 2.71 2.81
C ILE A 2 -13.87 2.73 3.09
N ALA A 3 -13.10 3.63 2.47
CA ALA A 3 -11.66 3.74 2.70
C ALA A 3 -11.33 4.05 4.18
N ALA A 4 -12.14 4.87 4.86
CA ALA A 4 -11.96 5.15 6.28
C ALA A 4 -12.18 3.91 7.15
N TRP A 5 -13.21 3.09 6.86
CA TRP A 5 -13.44 1.85 7.59
C TRP A 5 -12.30 0.85 7.41
N HIS A 6 -11.81 0.66 6.18
CA HIS A 6 -10.65 -0.18 5.91
C HIS A 6 -9.39 0.33 6.64
N SER A 7 -9.17 1.65 6.61
CA SER A 7 -8.05 2.27 7.31
C SER A 7 -8.10 2.02 8.82
N LEU A 8 -9.25 2.25 9.47
CA LEU A 8 -9.41 2.02 10.91
C LEU A 8 -9.28 0.55 11.28
N PHE A 9 -9.82 -0.36 10.45
CA PHE A 9 -9.67 -1.79 10.67
C PHE A 9 -8.20 -2.22 10.58
N LEU A 10 -7.48 -1.77 9.55
CA LEU A 10 -6.05 -2.09 9.38
C LEU A 10 -5.19 -1.44 10.48
N LEU A 11 -5.56 -0.25 10.97
CA LEU A 11 -4.92 0.35 12.15
C LEU A 11 -5.08 -0.53 13.39
N LEU A 12 -6.30 -1.02 13.65
CA LEU A 12 -6.56 -1.90 14.79
C LEU A 12 -5.70 -3.17 14.70
N VAL A 13 -5.69 -3.82 13.53
CA VAL A 13 -4.88 -5.03 13.29
C VAL A 13 -3.39 -4.72 13.47
N ALA A 14 -2.91 -3.64 12.87
CA ALA A 14 -1.51 -3.22 13.00
C ALA A 14 -1.12 -2.97 14.45
N ASN A 15 -1.96 -2.31 15.24
CA ASN A 15 -1.68 -2.06 16.66
C ASN A 15 -1.66 -3.35 17.51
N ILE A 16 -2.55 -4.30 17.23
CA ILE A 16 -2.51 -5.62 17.88
C ILE A 16 -1.18 -6.32 17.57
N ILE A 17 -0.73 -6.28 16.31
CA ILE A 17 0.57 -6.83 15.92
C ILE A 17 1.71 -6.05 16.59
N GLY A 18 1.61 -4.72 16.71
CA GLY A 18 2.57 -3.89 17.42
C GLY A 18 2.73 -4.29 18.90
N LEU A 19 1.61 -4.59 19.58
CA LEU A 19 1.64 -5.12 20.96
C LEU A 19 2.32 -6.51 21.01
N LEU A 20 2.03 -7.39 20.05
CA LEU A 20 2.72 -8.66 19.92
C LEU A 20 4.24 -8.47 19.77
N LEU A 21 4.67 -7.59 18.86
CA LEU A 21 6.08 -7.27 18.63
C LEU A 21 6.76 -6.73 19.89
N ALA A 22 6.11 -5.81 20.60
CA ALA A 22 6.60 -5.29 21.88
C ALA A 22 6.76 -6.42 22.92
N SER A 23 5.79 -7.32 22.98
CA SER A 23 5.85 -8.49 23.89
C SER A 23 6.99 -9.44 23.54
N LEU A 24 7.26 -9.67 22.24
CA LEU A 24 8.37 -10.52 21.78
C LEU A 24 9.75 -9.90 22.10
N LEU A 25 9.85 -8.56 22.14
CA LEU A 25 11.07 -7.87 22.56
C LEU A 25 11.27 -7.94 24.07
N LEU A 26 10.20 -7.76 24.85
CA LEU A 26 10.27 -7.80 26.33
C LEU A 26 10.48 -9.24 26.86
N PHE A 27 9.90 -10.20 26.17
CA PHE A 27 9.91 -11.62 26.56
C PHE A 27 10.37 -12.50 25.39
N PRO A 28 11.69 -12.54 25.07
CA PRO A 28 12.19 -13.26 23.89
C PRO A 28 11.81 -14.74 23.84
N GLY A 29 11.56 -15.37 25.01
CA GLY A 29 11.07 -16.75 25.09
C GLY A 29 9.73 -17.00 24.41
N LEU A 30 8.92 -15.96 24.19
CA LEU A 30 7.66 -16.09 23.45
C LEU A 30 7.87 -16.44 21.97
N ASN A 31 9.04 -16.14 21.39
CA ASN A 31 9.35 -16.55 20.01
C ASN A 31 9.27 -18.07 19.84
N HIS A 32 9.60 -18.86 20.87
CA HIS A 32 9.50 -20.32 20.80
C HIS A 32 8.06 -20.82 20.70
N LEU A 33 7.07 -20.04 21.18
CA LEU A 33 5.65 -20.39 21.08
C LEU A 33 5.10 -20.12 19.68
N LEU A 34 5.69 -19.19 18.94
CA LEU A 34 5.24 -18.78 17.60
C LEU A 34 5.85 -19.65 16.49
N GLY A 35 6.80 -20.53 16.82
CA GLY A 35 7.48 -21.39 15.86
C GLY A 35 8.24 -20.56 14.80
N GLU A 36 7.84 -20.68 13.54
CA GLU A 36 8.48 -19.95 12.43
C GLU A 36 8.06 -18.47 12.36
N TRP A 37 6.92 -18.10 12.94
CA TRP A 37 6.39 -16.73 12.90
C TRP A 37 7.00 -15.82 13.95
N THR A 38 8.32 -15.67 13.88
CA THR A 38 9.11 -14.86 14.80
C THR A 38 8.90 -13.36 14.58
N TYR A 39 9.52 -12.54 15.43
CA TYR A 39 9.53 -11.09 15.35
C TYR A 39 9.79 -10.56 13.92
N GLY A 40 10.79 -11.15 13.22
CA GLY A 40 11.18 -10.73 11.87
C GLY A 40 10.09 -10.93 10.80
N HIS A 41 9.20 -11.90 10.99
CA HIS A 41 8.06 -12.12 10.08
C HIS A 41 6.88 -11.17 10.36
N TRP A 42 6.64 -10.83 11.62
CA TRP A 42 5.57 -9.93 12.03
C TRP A 42 5.92 -8.45 11.81
N MET A 43 7.19 -8.09 11.86
CA MET A 43 7.64 -6.70 11.71
C MET A 43 7.21 -6.06 10.37
N PRO A 44 7.43 -6.67 9.19
CA PRO A 44 6.94 -6.12 7.93
C PRO A 44 5.42 -6.01 7.87
N VAL A 45 4.69 -6.97 8.46
CA VAL A 45 3.21 -6.89 8.54
C VAL A 45 2.80 -5.63 9.29
N HIS A 46 3.33 -5.42 10.50
CA HIS A 46 3.03 -4.24 11.30
C HIS A 46 3.31 -2.94 10.54
N MET A 47 4.53 -2.80 10.03
CA MET A 47 4.98 -1.56 9.38
C MET A 47 4.18 -1.24 8.11
N ASN A 48 3.94 -2.24 7.27
CA ASN A 48 3.23 -2.02 6.01
C ASN A 48 1.71 -1.79 6.23
N LEU A 49 1.09 -2.42 7.22
CA LEU A 49 -0.30 -2.12 7.58
C LEU A 49 -0.44 -0.71 8.16
N GLN A 50 0.54 -0.23 8.95
CA GLN A 50 0.56 1.16 9.43
C GLN A 50 0.68 2.14 8.27
N LEU A 51 1.69 1.99 7.41
CA LEU A 51 1.96 2.96 6.36
C LEU A 51 0.94 2.88 5.22
N TYR A 52 0.76 1.70 4.63
CA TYR A 52 -0.05 1.54 3.43
C TYR A 52 -1.53 1.24 3.73
N GLY A 53 -1.82 0.73 4.92
CA GLY A 53 -3.19 0.55 5.40
C GLY A 53 -3.74 1.82 6.07
N TRP A 54 -3.21 2.15 7.24
CA TRP A 54 -3.71 3.27 8.06
C TRP A 54 -3.45 4.64 7.42
N CYS A 55 -2.20 4.95 7.05
CA CYS A 55 -1.87 6.30 6.56
C CYS A 55 -2.33 6.51 5.10
N SER A 56 -2.20 5.51 4.23
CA SER A 56 -2.45 5.69 2.78
C SER A 56 -3.92 5.60 2.39
N LEU A 57 -4.73 4.76 3.03
CA LEU A 57 -6.14 4.59 2.64
C LEU A 57 -7.00 5.86 2.80
N PRO A 58 -6.84 6.72 3.83
CA PRO A 58 -7.51 8.01 3.86
C PRO A 58 -7.15 8.90 2.69
N LEU A 59 -5.87 8.90 2.25
CA LEU A 59 -5.42 9.63 1.06
C LEU A 59 -6.04 9.07 -0.22
N VAL A 60 -6.13 7.74 -0.35
CA VAL A 60 -6.87 7.07 -1.43
C VAL A 60 -8.32 7.55 -1.46
N GLY A 61 -8.99 7.56 -0.31
CA GLY A 61 -10.37 8.04 -0.19
C GLY A 61 -10.52 9.53 -0.53
N TRP A 62 -9.54 10.34 -0.17
CA TRP A 62 -9.51 11.76 -0.50
C TRP A 62 -9.28 12.00 -1.99
N LEU A 63 -8.35 11.27 -2.61
CA LEU A 63 -8.11 11.35 -4.06
C LEU A 63 -9.34 10.95 -4.88
N LEU A 64 -10.10 9.92 -4.46
CA LEU A 64 -11.37 9.56 -5.09
C LEU A 64 -12.36 10.74 -5.10
N LYS A 65 -12.39 11.57 -4.04
CA LYS A 65 -13.20 12.78 -3.99
C LYS A 65 -12.64 13.90 -4.86
N VAL A 66 -11.33 14.17 -4.80
CA VAL A 66 -10.66 15.21 -5.58
C VAL A 66 -10.85 15.00 -7.09
N TYR A 67 -10.81 13.75 -7.53
CA TYR A 67 -11.06 13.36 -8.92
C TYR A 67 -12.56 13.18 -9.25
N HIS A 68 -13.44 13.43 -8.27
CA HIS A 68 -14.90 13.33 -8.42
C HIS A 68 -15.36 11.98 -8.97
N VAL A 69 -14.73 10.89 -8.51
CA VAL A 69 -15.02 9.53 -9.01
C VAL A 69 -16.48 9.14 -8.78
N ASP A 70 -17.07 9.56 -7.66
CA ASP A 70 -18.46 9.30 -7.24
C ASP A 70 -19.52 9.90 -8.17
N THR A 71 -19.18 10.94 -8.93
CA THR A 71 -20.08 11.62 -9.88
C THR A 71 -19.92 11.13 -11.31
N THR A 72 -19.05 10.17 -11.58
CA THR A 72 -18.74 9.66 -12.92
C THR A 72 -19.10 8.19 -13.09
N ARG A 73 -18.97 7.68 -14.32
CA ARG A 73 -19.11 6.23 -14.60
C ARG A 73 -18.06 5.37 -13.90
N ALA A 74 -16.99 5.97 -13.39
CA ALA A 74 -15.98 5.30 -12.62
C ALA A 74 -16.41 4.97 -11.17
N ALA A 75 -17.53 5.50 -10.68
CA ALA A 75 -18.00 5.34 -9.29
C ALA A 75 -18.11 3.88 -8.85
N GLN A 76 -18.60 2.99 -9.72
CA GLN A 76 -18.71 1.57 -9.44
C GLN A 76 -17.36 0.89 -9.12
N TRP A 77 -16.26 1.41 -9.67
CA TRP A 77 -14.91 0.87 -9.50
C TRP A 77 -14.19 1.44 -8.27
N SER A 78 -14.68 2.52 -7.68
CA SER A 78 -14.07 3.14 -6.49
C SER A 78 -14.00 2.18 -5.30
N ARG A 79 -15.09 1.43 -5.07
CA ARG A 79 -15.13 0.40 -4.00
C ARG A 79 -14.18 -0.75 -4.32
N ALA A 80 -14.17 -1.23 -5.57
CA ALA A 80 -13.29 -2.29 -6.01
C ALA A 80 -11.81 -1.91 -5.84
N ALA A 81 -11.43 -0.65 -6.12
CA ALA A 81 -10.08 -0.16 -5.92
C ALA A 81 -9.67 -0.18 -4.44
N VAL A 82 -10.54 0.24 -3.52
CA VAL A 82 -10.27 0.17 -2.07
C VAL A 82 -10.15 -1.28 -1.59
N TRP A 83 -11.01 -2.18 -2.08
CA TRP A 83 -10.92 -3.60 -1.76
C TRP A 83 -9.65 -4.24 -2.34
N ALA A 84 -9.29 -3.93 -3.59
CA ALA A 84 -8.05 -4.43 -4.20
C ALA A 84 -6.80 -3.98 -3.43
N TRP A 85 -6.77 -2.71 -2.99
CA TRP A 85 -5.71 -2.19 -2.14
C TRP A 85 -5.58 -2.97 -0.82
N SER A 86 -6.70 -3.15 -0.12
CA SER A 86 -6.71 -3.88 1.16
C SER A 86 -6.40 -5.37 0.98
N ALA A 87 -6.91 -6.00 -0.08
CA ALA A 87 -6.59 -7.39 -0.40
C ALA A 87 -5.09 -7.57 -0.69
N ALA A 88 -4.47 -6.63 -1.43
CA ALA A 88 -3.03 -6.67 -1.69
C ALA A 88 -2.21 -6.61 -0.38
N LEU A 89 -2.64 -5.83 0.61
CA LEU A 89 -2.02 -5.79 1.95
C LEU A 89 -2.20 -7.11 2.71
N VAL A 90 -3.38 -7.73 2.64
CA VAL A 90 -3.63 -9.03 3.29
C VAL A 90 -2.78 -10.13 2.66
N PHE A 91 -2.71 -10.20 1.32
CA PHE A 91 -1.83 -11.14 0.63
C PHE A 91 -0.35 -10.82 0.89
N GLY A 92 0.00 -9.55 1.04
CA GLY A 92 1.32 -9.11 1.50
C GLY A 92 1.64 -9.66 2.88
N ALA A 93 0.72 -9.55 3.83
CA ALA A 93 0.89 -10.10 5.19
C ALA A 93 1.13 -11.60 5.15
N VAL A 94 0.37 -12.35 4.35
CA VAL A 94 0.60 -13.80 4.15
C VAL A 94 1.99 -14.06 3.57
N SER A 95 2.45 -13.26 2.60
CA SER A 95 3.77 -13.39 2.00
C SER A 95 4.89 -13.19 3.03
N TRP A 96 4.80 -12.13 3.86
CA TRP A 96 5.79 -11.82 4.89
C TRP A 96 5.82 -12.86 6.01
N LEU A 97 4.65 -13.34 6.45
CA LEU A 97 4.57 -14.42 7.45
C LEU A 97 5.16 -15.75 6.95
N ASN A 98 5.14 -15.98 5.64
CA ASN A 98 5.79 -17.12 4.99
C ASN A 98 7.29 -16.88 4.70
N GLY A 99 7.91 -15.86 5.29
CA GLY A 99 9.34 -15.61 5.20
C GLY A 99 9.81 -14.87 3.96
N HIS A 100 8.88 -14.41 3.09
CA HIS A 100 9.24 -13.55 1.95
C HIS A 100 9.46 -12.11 2.40
N THR A 101 10.55 -11.90 3.15
CA THR A 101 10.93 -10.59 3.69
C THR A 101 12.32 -10.20 3.20
N GLY A 102 12.56 -8.90 3.02
CA GLY A 102 13.85 -8.34 2.65
C GLY A 102 14.53 -7.58 3.80
N GLY A 103 13.85 -7.45 4.94
CA GLY A 103 14.33 -6.68 6.09
C GLY A 103 14.32 -5.16 5.87
N LYS A 104 13.75 -4.68 4.77
CA LYS A 104 13.69 -3.25 4.43
C LYS A 104 12.54 -2.58 5.15
N LEU A 105 12.85 -1.57 5.92
CA LEU A 105 11.83 -0.77 6.59
C LEU A 105 10.96 -0.06 5.54
N PHE A 106 9.64 -0.24 5.59
CA PHE A 106 8.63 0.36 4.68
C PHE A 106 8.69 -0.06 3.20
N LEU A 107 9.70 -0.81 2.76
CA LEU A 107 9.86 -1.27 1.37
C LEU A 107 9.99 -2.79 1.27
N ASP A 108 9.49 -3.51 2.25
CA ASP A 108 9.59 -4.96 2.27
C ASP A 108 8.48 -5.61 1.43
N TRP A 109 8.53 -5.33 0.14
CA TRP A 109 7.61 -5.86 -0.87
C TRP A 109 8.23 -7.07 -1.54
N GLN A 110 8.13 -8.24 -0.89
CA GLN A 110 8.66 -9.50 -1.41
C GLN A 110 7.55 -10.53 -1.64
N GLY A 111 7.85 -11.60 -2.39
CA GLY A 111 6.88 -12.63 -2.73
C GLY A 111 5.67 -12.07 -3.48
N TYR A 112 4.47 -12.47 -3.10
CA TYR A 112 3.21 -12.01 -3.73
C TYR A 112 2.98 -10.50 -3.59
N ALA A 113 3.43 -9.90 -2.48
CA ALA A 113 3.28 -8.49 -2.23
C ALA A 113 3.95 -7.62 -3.31
N ARG A 114 5.08 -8.07 -3.86
CA ARG A 114 5.83 -7.37 -4.91
C ARG A 114 5.02 -7.11 -6.17
N VAL A 115 4.06 -7.97 -6.47
CA VAL A 115 3.23 -7.87 -7.69
C VAL A 115 1.86 -7.30 -7.37
N LEU A 116 1.21 -7.81 -6.33
CA LEU A 116 -0.18 -7.48 -6.03
C LEU A 116 -0.38 -6.03 -5.62
N PHE A 117 0.54 -5.44 -4.84
CA PHE A 117 0.40 -4.07 -4.39
C PHE A 117 0.62 -3.04 -5.52
N PRO A 118 1.65 -3.14 -6.37
CA PRO A 118 1.74 -2.32 -7.57
C PRO A 118 0.54 -2.45 -8.51
N LEU A 119 -0.01 -3.67 -8.70
CA LEU A 119 -1.23 -3.88 -9.49
C LEU A 119 -2.45 -3.19 -8.88
N ALA A 120 -2.64 -3.28 -7.56
CA ALA A 120 -3.71 -2.57 -6.86
C ALA A 120 -3.55 -1.04 -6.98
N SER A 121 -2.32 -0.54 -6.88
CA SER A 121 -2.00 0.88 -7.07
C SER A 121 -2.27 1.34 -8.51
N LEU A 122 -1.91 0.54 -9.49
CA LEU A 122 -2.20 0.81 -10.91
C LEU A 122 -3.72 0.79 -11.18
N PHE A 123 -4.45 -0.17 -10.59
CA PHE A 123 -5.90 -0.22 -10.72
C PHE A 123 -6.55 1.03 -10.11
N PHE A 124 -6.12 1.47 -8.95
CA PHE A 124 -6.56 2.73 -8.34
C PHE A 124 -6.28 3.92 -9.26
N TRP A 125 -5.07 4.01 -9.83
CA TRP A 125 -4.70 5.03 -10.80
C TRP A 125 -5.62 5.04 -12.02
N LEU A 126 -5.93 3.87 -12.59
CA LEU A 126 -6.85 3.72 -13.73
C LEU A 126 -8.26 4.27 -13.41
N VAL A 127 -8.75 4.04 -12.20
CA VAL A 127 -10.06 4.57 -11.76
C VAL A 127 -10.05 6.11 -11.72
N LEU A 128 -8.97 6.72 -11.22
CA LEU A 128 -8.83 8.19 -11.21
C LEU A 128 -8.69 8.77 -12.63
N ALA A 129 -7.88 8.16 -13.46
CA ALA A 129 -7.65 8.57 -14.85
C ALA A 129 -8.95 8.47 -15.65
N TRP A 130 -9.70 7.37 -15.50
CA TRP A 130 -11.00 7.21 -16.15
C TRP A 130 -12.00 8.27 -15.71
N SER A 131 -12.08 8.55 -14.41
CA SER A 131 -12.93 9.61 -13.91
C SER A 131 -12.62 10.96 -14.54
N LEU A 132 -11.33 11.32 -14.62
CA LEU A 132 -10.89 12.56 -15.26
C LEU A 132 -11.28 12.61 -16.75
N CYS A 133 -11.10 11.51 -17.49
CA CYS A 133 -11.52 11.40 -18.89
C CYS A 133 -13.04 11.57 -19.07
N CYS A 134 -13.86 10.94 -18.21
CA CYS A 134 -15.31 11.09 -18.25
C CYS A 134 -15.75 12.55 -18.06
N ARG A 135 -15.14 13.28 -17.13
CA ARG A 135 -15.43 14.69 -16.89
C ARG A 135 -15.03 15.59 -18.07
N TRP A 136 -13.95 15.27 -18.75
CA TRP A 136 -13.58 16.01 -19.97
C TRP A 136 -14.58 15.82 -21.08
N GLN A 137 -15.09 14.59 -21.26
CA GLN A 137 -16.10 14.29 -22.28
C GLN A 137 -17.45 14.95 -21.99
N SER A 138 -17.79 15.17 -20.71
CA SER A 138 -19.04 15.84 -20.32
C SER A 138 -19.01 17.35 -20.46
N GLY A 139 -17.89 17.95 -20.86
CA GLY A 139 -17.76 19.40 -21.08
C GLY A 139 -17.85 20.26 -19.82
N GLU A 140 -17.61 19.67 -18.63
CA GLU A 140 -17.62 20.45 -17.40
C GLU A 140 -16.58 21.58 -17.43
N ASN A 141 -17.02 22.78 -17.06
CA ASN A 141 -16.16 23.96 -16.92
C ASN A 141 -15.23 23.83 -15.70
N VAL A 142 -14.10 23.19 -15.91
CA VAL A 142 -13.02 23.08 -14.93
C VAL A 142 -11.95 24.12 -15.26
N SER A 143 -11.43 24.83 -14.26
CA SER A 143 -10.34 25.80 -14.50
C SER A 143 -9.13 25.12 -15.11
N ALA A 144 -8.37 25.83 -15.94
CA ALA A 144 -7.15 25.31 -16.55
C ALA A 144 -6.12 24.87 -15.48
N ALA A 145 -6.03 25.62 -14.39
CA ALA A 145 -5.13 25.31 -13.26
C ALA A 145 -5.51 23.98 -12.58
N GLU A 146 -6.79 23.75 -12.29
CA GLU A 146 -7.26 22.50 -11.70
C GLU A 146 -7.00 21.31 -12.62
N ARG A 147 -7.28 21.48 -13.92
CA ARG A 147 -7.01 20.45 -14.94
C ARG A 147 -5.53 20.07 -14.96
N TYR A 148 -4.67 21.09 -14.99
CA TYR A 148 -3.22 20.87 -15.03
C TYR A 148 -2.73 20.17 -13.76
N ALA A 149 -3.17 20.59 -12.58
CA ALA A 149 -2.83 19.99 -11.32
C ALA A 149 -3.24 18.49 -11.26
N LYS A 150 -4.43 18.15 -11.75
CA LYS A 150 -4.90 16.75 -11.81
C LYS A 150 -4.10 15.91 -12.79
N ILE A 151 -3.71 16.43 -13.95
CA ILE A 151 -2.86 15.70 -14.91
C ILE A 151 -1.49 15.45 -14.28
N VAL A 152 -0.85 16.48 -13.73
CA VAL A 152 0.45 16.34 -13.07
C VAL A 152 0.37 15.33 -11.90
N GLY A 153 -0.70 15.42 -11.10
CA GLY A 153 -0.95 14.46 -10.02
C GLY A 153 -1.05 13.01 -10.51
N LEU A 154 -1.74 12.76 -11.64
CA LEU A 154 -1.81 11.42 -12.24
C LEU A 154 -0.46 10.94 -12.77
N ILE A 155 0.32 11.82 -13.41
CA ILE A 155 1.66 11.46 -13.89
C ILE A 155 2.56 11.05 -12.72
N LEU A 156 2.56 11.84 -11.65
CA LEU A 156 3.33 11.54 -10.45
C LEU A 156 2.83 10.24 -9.78
N LEU A 157 1.51 10.06 -9.67
CA LEU A 157 0.94 8.86 -9.05
C LEU A 157 1.23 7.59 -9.87
N LEU A 158 1.35 7.68 -11.21
CA LEU A 158 1.71 6.54 -12.06
C LEU A 158 3.15 6.04 -11.79
N SER A 159 4.04 6.91 -11.33
CA SER A 159 5.41 6.51 -10.96
C SER A 159 5.44 5.59 -9.74
N VAL A 160 4.44 5.64 -8.86
CA VAL A 160 4.41 4.89 -7.60
C VAL A 160 4.44 3.37 -7.81
N PRO A 161 3.53 2.73 -8.59
CA PRO A 161 3.58 1.30 -8.80
C PRO A 161 4.87 0.85 -9.51
N ALA A 162 5.40 1.65 -10.41
CA ALA A 162 6.66 1.35 -11.12
C ALA A 162 7.86 1.40 -10.16
N THR A 163 7.97 2.46 -9.36
CA THR A 163 9.07 2.61 -8.39
C THR A 163 8.99 1.58 -7.26
N LEU A 164 7.80 1.24 -6.77
CA LEU A 164 7.62 0.18 -5.77
C LEU A 164 8.09 -1.18 -6.30
N TYR A 165 7.67 -1.55 -7.51
CA TYR A 165 8.08 -2.81 -8.14
C TYR A 165 9.58 -2.87 -8.36
N TRP A 166 10.18 -1.77 -8.84
CA TRP A 166 11.61 -1.66 -9.09
C TRP A 166 12.42 -1.68 -7.78
N ALA A 167 12.05 -0.87 -6.80
CA ALA A 167 12.75 -0.78 -5.51
C ALA A 167 12.63 -2.08 -4.68
N ALA A 168 11.58 -2.88 -4.89
CA ALA A 168 11.44 -4.17 -4.25
C ALA A 168 12.32 -5.27 -4.88
N ASP A 169 13.00 -5.01 -6.01
CA ASP A 169 13.87 -5.99 -6.64
C ASP A 169 15.13 -6.22 -5.77
N PRO A 170 15.38 -7.47 -5.32
CA PRO A 170 16.57 -7.78 -4.52
C PRO A 170 17.89 -7.54 -5.25
N LYS A 171 17.86 -7.49 -6.60
CA LYS A 171 19.05 -7.19 -7.40
C LYS A 171 19.37 -5.71 -7.46
N ILE A 172 18.34 -4.87 -7.40
CA ILE A 172 18.48 -3.41 -7.41
C ILE A 172 18.76 -2.88 -6.01
N TYR A 173 18.05 -3.43 -5.02
CA TYR A 173 18.15 -3.03 -3.62
C TYR A 173 18.24 -4.28 -2.75
N PRO A 174 19.44 -4.87 -2.59
CA PRO A 174 19.63 -6.10 -1.86
C PRO A 174 19.26 -5.97 -0.38
N PRO A 175 18.78 -7.04 0.26
CA PRO A 175 18.41 -7.01 1.69
C PRO A 175 19.60 -6.77 2.63
N VAL A 176 20.81 -7.12 2.16
CA VAL A 176 22.07 -6.86 2.87
C VAL A 176 22.92 -5.95 1.99
N ASN A 177 23.41 -4.87 2.57
CA ASN A 177 24.37 -4.00 1.91
C ASN A 177 25.70 -4.74 1.73
N PRO A 178 26.19 -4.94 0.49
CA PRO A 178 27.40 -5.70 0.23
C PRO A 178 28.67 -5.03 0.82
N ASP A 179 28.66 -3.70 1.00
CA ASP A 179 29.81 -2.94 1.47
C ASP A 179 29.91 -2.93 3.00
N THR A 180 28.79 -2.92 3.70
CA THR A 180 28.75 -2.81 5.17
C THR A 180 28.36 -4.08 5.88
N GLY A 181 27.76 -5.05 5.17
CA GLY A 181 27.18 -6.26 5.76
C GLY A 181 25.92 -6.03 6.60
N GLY A 182 25.46 -4.79 6.70
CA GLY A 182 24.25 -4.42 7.43
C GLY A 182 22.98 -4.44 6.55
N PRO A 183 21.79 -4.24 7.15
CA PRO A 183 20.55 -4.09 6.38
C PRO A 183 20.61 -2.81 5.53
N THR A 184 20.07 -2.88 4.33
CA THR A 184 19.96 -1.74 3.40
C THR A 184 18.75 -0.88 3.69
#